data_aa117d83881f933354403e65d12fa295
#
_entry.id   aa117d83881f933354403e65d12fa295
#
_cell.length_a   1.000
_cell.length_b   1.000
_cell.length_c   1.000
_cell.angle_alpha   90.00
_cell.angle_beta   90.00
_cell.angle_gamma   90.00
#
_symmetry.space_group_name_H-M   'P 1'
#
loop_
_entity.id
_entity.type
_entity.pdbx_description
1 polymer ?
#
loop_
_entity_poly.entity_id
_entity_poly.type
_entity_poly.pdbx_seq_one_letter_code
_entity_poly.pdbx_strand_id
1 'polypeptide(L)'
;MSKKITALIPGAALALGIACIAKWLETLESSAGLHLIGASVIALFIGMAINAFFQPNKTTAPGIRFTSKKVLKFAIVLLGASLNIRTVLTVGRFSLTVMLFTLATCFGLGALIGRALGLNWKTSSLINAGTGICGGSAIAAIAPVIEADDMDIAYGMSATFLFDTVMIVVFPLLGRWLGLSDAAFGLWAGTAVNDTSSVVATGYAFSEAAGDFATMVKLTRTLAIIPAVLVFAAINLHLKKKESAQANGVKVSIRSIFPWFILAFLAMSLLTSLGLLPAVLVSGLKTISKFLMVAALAAIGLNTNFRSLCRSGAKPMLHGFIISTLVVLVAIGVEYMIGIAPYGTL
;
A
#
# COMPACT_ATOMS: atom_id res chain seq x y z
N MET A 1 14.91 21.38 -16.94
CA MET A 1 15.02 20.04 -16.30
C MET A 1 15.98 20.01 -15.11
N SER A 2 17.12 20.65 -15.18
CA SER A 2 18.16 20.68 -14.13
C SER A 2 17.66 21.12 -12.74
N LYS A 3 16.96 22.26 -12.60
CA LYS A 3 16.46 22.76 -11.30
C LYS A 3 15.46 21.85 -10.58
N LYS A 4 14.69 21.00 -11.33
CA LYS A 4 13.76 20.05 -10.70
C LYS A 4 14.48 18.83 -10.16
N ILE A 5 15.54 18.38 -10.80
CA ILE A 5 16.33 17.23 -10.36
C ILE A 5 17.15 17.61 -9.12
N THR A 6 17.80 18.79 -9.12
CA THR A 6 18.55 19.28 -7.97
C THR A 6 17.71 19.42 -6.70
N ALA A 7 16.42 19.75 -6.84
CA ALA A 7 15.50 19.83 -5.69
C ALA A 7 15.15 18.47 -5.07
N LEU A 8 15.37 17.35 -5.78
CA LEU A 8 15.10 16.02 -5.25
C LEU A 8 16.27 15.44 -4.46
N ILE A 9 17.51 15.90 -4.76
CA ILE A 9 18.73 15.33 -4.23
C ILE A 9 18.77 15.32 -2.69
N PRO A 10 18.49 16.43 -1.96
CA PRO A 10 18.65 16.43 -0.51
C PRO A 10 17.78 15.41 0.22
N GLY A 11 16.51 15.31 -0.19
CA GLY A 11 15.59 14.37 0.43
C GLY A 11 15.85 12.91 0.05
N ALA A 12 16.24 12.66 -1.21
CA ALA A 12 16.62 11.32 -1.65
C ALA A 12 17.93 10.87 -0.99
N ALA A 13 18.93 11.75 -0.88
CA ALA A 13 20.19 11.45 -0.19
C ALA A 13 19.94 11.13 1.30
N LEU A 14 19.05 11.85 1.98
CA LEU A 14 18.68 11.56 3.36
C LEU A 14 18.07 10.15 3.48
N ALA A 15 17.12 9.79 2.61
CA ALA A 15 16.50 8.48 2.62
C ALA A 15 17.50 7.36 2.31
N LEU A 16 18.41 7.56 1.37
CA LEU A 16 19.49 6.62 1.05
C LEU A 16 20.48 6.49 2.21
N GLY A 17 20.85 7.58 2.88
CA GLY A 17 21.70 7.55 4.07
C GLY A 17 21.09 6.72 5.20
N ILE A 18 19.79 6.90 5.47
CA ILE A 18 19.07 6.07 6.44
C ILE A 18 19.06 4.60 6.01
N ALA A 19 18.86 4.31 4.71
CA ALA A 19 18.89 2.95 4.20
C ALA A 19 20.25 2.28 4.40
N CYS A 20 21.35 3.00 4.19
CA CYS A 20 22.70 2.50 4.45
C CYS A 20 22.90 2.21 5.95
N ILE A 21 22.47 3.11 6.84
CA ILE A 21 22.55 2.91 8.29
C ILE A 21 21.70 1.69 8.70
N ALA A 22 20.49 1.56 8.19
CA ALA A 22 19.62 0.43 8.49
C ALA A 22 20.20 -0.92 8.04
N LYS A 23 20.81 -0.95 6.84
CA LYS A 23 21.52 -2.13 6.35
C LYS A 23 22.74 -2.48 7.20
N TRP A 24 23.50 -1.49 7.64
CA TRP A 24 24.63 -1.69 8.53
C TRP A 24 24.18 -2.23 9.90
N LEU A 25 23.09 -1.69 10.48
CA LEU A 25 22.53 -2.20 11.73
C LEU A 25 22.02 -3.64 11.59
N GLU A 26 21.34 -3.98 10.48
CA GLU A 26 20.91 -5.35 10.19
C GLU A 26 22.10 -6.32 10.13
N THR A 27 23.23 -5.91 9.53
CA THR A 27 24.46 -6.74 9.49
C THR A 27 25.07 -6.92 10.86
N LEU A 28 25.06 -5.89 11.72
CA LEU A 28 25.53 -6.00 13.11
C LEU A 28 24.63 -6.94 13.92
N GLU A 29 23.32 -6.84 13.78
CA GLU A 29 22.34 -7.71 14.43
C GLU A 29 22.55 -9.17 14.03
N SER A 30 22.72 -9.42 12.72
CA SER A 30 23.01 -10.75 12.17
C SER A 30 24.34 -11.32 12.68
N SER A 31 25.37 -10.50 12.80
CA SER A 31 26.68 -10.91 13.32
C SER A 31 26.65 -11.24 14.82
N ALA A 32 25.72 -10.65 15.56
CA ALA A 32 25.45 -10.97 16.96
C ALA A 32 24.57 -12.21 17.17
N GLY A 33 24.18 -12.91 16.09
CA GLY A 33 23.28 -14.07 16.14
C GLY A 33 21.83 -13.72 16.41
N LEU A 34 21.47 -12.43 16.36
CA LEU A 34 20.11 -11.94 16.55
C LEU A 34 19.53 -11.63 15.16
N HIS A 35 18.35 -12.19 14.86
CA HIS A 35 17.59 -11.90 13.64
C HIS A 35 16.22 -11.36 14.03
N LEU A 36 16.19 -10.19 14.71
CA LEU A 36 14.96 -9.64 15.30
C LEU A 36 14.22 -8.72 14.33
N ILE A 37 14.96 -7.83 13.63
CA ILE A 37 14.35 -6.75 12.86
C ILE A 37 15.11 -6.56 11.53
N GLY A 38 14.42 -6.69 10.39
CA GLY A 38 15.03 -6.45 9.08
C GLY A 38 15.33 -4.96 8.79
N ALA A 39 16.30 -4.68 7.91
CA ALA A 39 16.69 -3.31 7.52
C ALA A 39 15.51 -2.42 7.11
N SER A 40 14.50 -3.00 6.48
CA SER A 40 13.28 -2.30 6.06
C SER A 40 12.54 -1.63 7.22
N VAL A 41 12.39 -2.35 8.32
CA VAL A 41 11.71 -1.89 9.54
C VAL A 41 12.58 -0.88 10.28
N ILE A 42 13.88 -1.17 10.41
CA ILE A 42 14.84 -0.26 11.03
C ILE A 42 14.81 1.10 10.29
N ALA A 43 14.87 1.08 8.95
CA ALA A 43 14.83 2.28 8.13
C ALA A 43 13.53 3.09 8.31
N LEU A 44 12.38 2.40 8.37
CA LEU A 44 11.09 3.02 8.61
C LEU A 44 11.06 3.73 9.98
N PHE A 45 11.45 3.03 11.05
CA PHE A 45 11.43 3.60 12.41
C PHE A 45 12.44 4.73 12.58
N ILE A 46 13.65 4.64 12.01
CA ILE A 46 14.59 5.77 11.99
C ILE A 46 13.96 6.98 11.30
N GLY A 47 13.32 6.77 10.14
CA GLY A 47 12.62 7.83 9.42
C GLY A 47 11.50 8.48 10.24
N MET A 48 10.68 7.67 10.93
CA MET A 48 9.61 8.13 11.82
C MET A 48 10.15 8.90 13.02
N ALA A 49 11.23 8.42 13.65
CA ALA A 49 11.89 9.09 14.76
C ALA A 49 12.44 10.45 14.33
N ILE A 50 13.11 10.52 13.18
CA ILE A 50 13.60 11.81 12.64
C ILE A 50 12.42 12.76 12.39
N ASN A 51 11.32 12.30 11.79
CA ASN A 51 10.13 13.15 11.55
C ASN A 51 9.51 13.68 12.84
N ALA A 52 9.54 12.90 13.92
CA ALA A 52 8.99 13.31 15.21
C ALA A 52 9.72 14.55 15.80
N PHE A 53 11.04 14.65 15.56
CA PHE A 53 11.88 15.75 16.05
C PHE A 53 12.16 16.82 14.98
N PHE A 54 12.35 16.40 13.73
CA PHE A 54 12.75 17.26 12.61
C PHE A 54 11.81 17.05 11.42
N GLN A 55 10.79 17.89 11.29
CA GLN A 55 9.87 17.82 10.16
C GLN A 55 10.58 18.15 8.84
N PRO A 56 10.28 17.44 7.75
CA PRO A 56 10.84 17.72 6.44
C PRO A 56 10.60 19.18 6.02
N ASN A 57 11.66 19.89 5.71
CA ASN A 57 11.59 21.27 5.25
C ASN A 57 11.36 21.37 3.72
N LYS A 58 11.21 22.62 3.21
CA LYS A 58 10.95 22.86 1.78
C LYS A 58 12.03 22.28 0.85
N THR A 59 13.26 22.09 1.34
CA THR A 59 14.38 21.55 0.56
C THR A 59 14.40 20.02 0.53
N THR A 60 14.02 19.35 1.60
CA THR A 60 14.07 17.86 1.69
C THR A 60 12.76 17.20 1.29
N ALA A 61 11.61 17.83 1.56
CA ALA A 61 10.29 17.26 1.31
C ALA A 61 10.05 16.78 -0.15
N PRO A 62 10.49 17.48 -1.22
CA PRO A 62 10.30 16.99 -2.58
C PRO A 62 11.03 15.67 -2.85
N GLY A 63 12.28 15.54 -2.40
CA GLY A 63 13.08 14.32 -2.54
C GLY A 63 12.53 13.15 -1.74
N ILE A 64 12.12 13.37 -0.50
CA ILE A 64 11.50 12.36 0.36
C ILE A 64 10.20 11.86 -0.31
N ARG A 65 9.33 12.76 -0.80
CA ARG A 65 8.09 12.39 -1.49
C ARG A 65 8.34 11.66 -2.81
N PHE A 66 9.39 12.01 -3.54
CA PHE A 66 9.80 11.29 -4.74
C PHE A 66 10.26 9.87 -4.39
N THR A 67 11.10 9.70 -3.37
CA THR A 67 11.63 8.41 -2.94
C THR A 67 10.51 7.50 -2.43
N SER A 68 9.64 7.97 -1.56
CA SER A 68 8.53 7.19 -1.01
C SER A 68 7.49 6.74 -2.07
N LYS A 69 7.36 7.45 -3.18
CA LYS A 69 6.33 7.14 -4.20
C LYS A 69 6.90 6.57 -5.49
N LYS A 70 7.93 7.21 -6.07
CA LYS A 70 8.47 6.84 -7.38
C LYS A 70 9.55 5.78 -7.28
N VAL A 71 10.48 5.92 -6.32
CA VAL A 71 11.53 4.92 -6.10
C VAL A 71 10.93 3.61 -5.62
N LEU A 72 9.92 3.64 -4.74
CA LEU A 72 9.19 2.43 -4.32
C LEU A 72 8.58 1.69 -5.51
N LYS A 73 7.85 2.39 -6.39
CA LYS A 73 7.25 1.77 -7.59
C LYS A 73 8.30 1.17 -8.50
N PHE A 74 9.44 1.85 -8.67
CA PHE A 74 10.57 1.35 -9.45
C PHE A 74 11.20 0.11 -8.80
N ALA A 75 11.38 0.11 -7.49
CA ALA A 75 11.85 -1.06 -6.74
C ALA A 75 10.92 -2.27 -6.94
N ILE A 76 9.60 -2.06 -6.87
CA ILE A 76 8.61 -3.12 -7.13
C ILE A 76 8.72 -3.66 -8.57
N VAL A 77 8.92 -2.80 -9.56
CA VAL A 77 9.14 -3.25 -10.95
C VAL A 77 10.38 -4.15 -11.04
N LEU A 78 11.48 -3.77 -10.40
CA LEU A 78 12.70 -4.57 -10.38
C LEU A 78 12.50 -5.90 -9.63
N LEU A 79 11.68 -5.93 -8.58
CA LEU A 79 11.32 -7.15 -7.86
C LEU A 79 10.69 -8.19 -8.80
N GLY A 80 9.90 -7.74 -9.78
CA GLY A 80 9.31 -8.60 -10.79
C GLY A 80 10.31 -9.51 -11.49
N ALA A 81 11.56 -9.05 -11.68
CA ALA A 81 12.62 -9.87 -12.27
C ALA A 81 13.02 -11.11 -11.44
N SER A 82 12.75 -11.10 -10.13
CA SER A 82 13.06 -12.23 -9.24
C SER A 82 11.91 -13.23 -9.06
N LEU A 83 10.78 -13.00 -9.73
CA LEU A 83 9.54 -13.77 -9.53
C LEU A 83 9.14 -14.50 -10.81
N ASN A 84 8.63 -15.74 -10.64
CA ASN A 84 8.09 -16.53 -11.74
C ASN A 84 6.66 -16.09 -12.07
N ILE A 85 6.34 -15.88 -13.35
CA ILE A 85 5.01 -15.45 -13.79
C ILE A 85 3.90 -16.42 -13.37
N ARG A 86 4.18 -17.72 -13.31
CA ARG A 86 3.21 -18.72 -12.84
C ARG A 86 2.87 -18.50 -11.37
N THR A 87 3.87 -18.23 -10.53
CA THR A 87 3.68 -17.90 -9.11
C THR A 87 2.84 -16.62 -8.98
N VAL A 88 3.15 -15.58 -9.75
CA VAL A 88 2.38 -14.32 -9.75
C VAL A 88 0.92 -14.54 -10.12
N LEU A 89 0.64 -15.39 -11.12
CA LEU A 89 -0.74 -15.70 -11.52
C LEU A 89 -1.47 -16.55 -10.48
N THR A 90 -0.79 -17.51 -9.86
CA THR A 90 -1.37 -18.36 -8.80
C THR A 90 -1.73 -17.49 -7.59
N VAL A 91 -0.80 -16.68 -7.11
CA VAL A 91 -1.04 -15.73 -6.01
C VAL A 91 -2.19 -14.78 -6.35
N GLY A 92 -2.21 -14.27 -7.59
CA GLY A 92 -3.29 -13.42 -8.09
C GLY A 92 -4.65 -14.10 -7.98
N ARG A 93 -4.78 -15.38 -8.31
CA ARG A 93 -6.03 -16.14 -8.24
C ARG A 93 -6.57 -16.26 -6.80
N PHE A 94 -5.72 -16.62 -5.85
CA PHE A 94 -6.11 -16.70 -4.43
C PHE A 94 -6.43 -15.31 -3.86
N SER A 95 -5.60 -14.32 -4.20
CA SER A 95 -5.81 -12.93 -3.83
C SER A 95 -7.16 -12.38 -4.31
N LEU A 96 -7.58 -12.72 -5.54
CA LEU A 96 -8.88 -12.30 -6.08
C LEU A 96 -10.05 -12.82 -5.23
N THR A 97 -9.97 -14.06 -4.73
CA THR A 97 -11.02 -14.63 -3.86
C THR A 97 -11.16 -13.82 -2.57
N VAL A 98 -10.05 -13.62 -1.83
CA VAL A 98 -10.08 -12.83 -0.59
C VAL A 98 -10.47 -11.38 -0.87
N MET A 99 -9.99 -10.81 -1.98
CA MET A 99 -10.31 -9.44 -2.39
C MET A 99 -11.80 -9.23 -2.65
N LEU A 100 -12.49 -10.20 -3.23
CA LEU A 100 -13.93 -10.09 -3.49
C LEU A 100 -14.71 -9.89 -2.18
N PHE A 101 -14.41 -10.67 -1.15
CA PHE A 101 -15.03 -10.55 0.16
C PHE A 101 -14.65 -9.24 0.87
N THR A 102 -13.38 -8.84 0.81
CA THR A 102 -12.93 -7.59 1.44
C THR A 102 -13.51 -6.36 0.75
N LEU A 103 -13.64 -6.35 -0.58
CA LEU A 103 -14.32 -5.28 -1.33
C LEU A 103 -15.81 -5.23 -1.01
N ALA A 104 -16.48 -6.39 -0.96
CA ALA A 104 -17.90 -6.47 -0.56
C ALA A 104 -18.09 -5.91 0.87
N THR A 105 -17.19 -6.21 1.79
CA THR A 105 -17.19 -5.63 3.14
C THR A 105 -17.01 -4.12 3.10
N CYS A 106 -16.02 -3.62 2.37
CA CYS A 106 -15.75 -2.18 2.29
C CYS A 106 -16.93 -1.40 1.69
N PHE A 107 -17.44 -1.84 0.55
CA PHE A 107 -18.48 -1.08 -0.15
C PHE A 107 -19.90 -1.40 0.35
N GLY A 108 -20.14 -2.61 0.86
CA GLY A 108 -21.41 -3.00 1.46
C GLY A 108 -21.56 -2.50 2.90
N LEU A 109 -20.84 -3.13 3.83
CA LEU A 109 -20.90 -2.74 5.26
C LEU A 109 -20.37 -1.33 5.49
N GLY A 110 -19.32 -0.92 4.76
CA GLY A 110 -18.77 0.42 4.87
C GLY A 110 -19.79 1.52 4.55
N ALA A 111 -20.61 1.34 3.51
CA ALA A 111 -21.66 2.31 3.20
C ALA A 111 -22.74 2.38 4.30
N LEU A 112 -23.09 1.24 4.91
CA LEU A 112 -24.06 1.18 6.02
C LEU A 112 -23.51 1.87 7.28
N ILE A 113 -22.28 1.57 7.65
CA ILE A 113 -21.63 2.15 8.83
C ILE A 113 -21.40 3.65 8.64
N GLY A 114 -21.00 4.08 7.44
CA GLY A 114 -20.85 5.51 7.12
C GLY A 114 -22.15 6.27 7.30
N ARG A 115 -23.27 5.70 6.85
CA ARG A 115 -24.62 6.27 7.07
C ARG A 115 -24.98 6.30 8.55
N ALA A 116 -24.74 5.23 9.29
CA ALA A 116 -25.03 5.15 10.73
C ALA A 116 -24.23 6.19 11.54
N LEU A 117 -23.01 6.51 11.13
CA LEU A 117 -22.18 7.55 11.73
C LEU A 117 -22.55 8.97 11.26
N GLY A 118 -23.48 9.10 10.32
CA GLY A 118 -23.88 10.39 9.75
C GLY A 118 -22.81 11.04 8.90
N LEU A 119 -21.96 10.24 8.22
CA LEU A 119 -20.97 10.74 7.29
C LEU A 119 -21.59 11.09 5.94
N ASN A 120 -21.07 12.14 5.29
CA ASN A 120 -21.35 12.40 3.89
C ASN A 120 -20.97 11.17 3.05
N TRP A 121 -21.79 10.84 2.05
CA TRP A 121 -21.57 9.69 1.19
C TRP A 121 -20.20 9.73 0.46
N LYS A 122 -19.72 10.92 0.12
CA LYS A 122 -18.41 11.10 -0.54
C LYS A 122 -17.27 10.75 0.42
N THR A 123 -17.27 11.30 1.64
CA THR A 123 -16.29 10.94 2.69
C THR A 123 -16.30 9.45 2.97
N SER A 124 -17.49 8.84 3.18
CA SER A 124 -17.64 7.40 3.41
C SER A 124 -17.10 6.59 2.24
N SER A 125 -17.45 6.95 1.00
CA SER A 125 -16.98 6.27 -0.20
C SER A 125 -15.46 6.34 -0.38
N LEU A 126 -14.83 7.48 -0.06
CA LEU A 126 -13.38 7.63 -0.13
C LEU A 126 -12.67 6.77 0.92
N ILE A 127 -13.18 6.71 2.16
CA ILE A 127 -12.64 5.84 3.21
C ILE A 127 -12.77 4.37 2.77
N ASN A 128 -13.96 3.96 2.30
CA ASN A 128 -14.22 2.60 1.84
C ASN A 128 -13.32 2.19 0.67
N ALA A 129 -13.12 3.08 -0.30
CA ALA A 129 -12.25 2.83 -1.44
C ALA A 129 -10.77 2.81 -1.05
N GLY A 130 -10.35 3.70 -0.16
CA GLY A 130 -9.01 3.70 0.40
C GLY A 130 -8.70 2.38 1.12
N THR A 131 -9.59 1.97 2.03
CA THR A 131 -9.46 0.70 2.77
C THR A 131 -9.60 -0.51 1.85
N GLY A 132 -10.55 -0.47 0.91
CA GLY A 132 -10.87 -1.61 0.03
C GLY A 132 -9.87 -1.86 -1.08
N ILE A 133 -9.13 -0.88 -1.57
CA ILE A 133 -8.30 -1.01 -2.76
C ILE A 133 -6.81 -0.79 -2.46
N CYS A 134 -6.35 0.46 -2.43
CA CYS A 134 -4.92 0.76 -2.34
C CYS A 134 -4.62 2.11 -1.64
N GLY A 135 -5.35 2.41 -0.58
CA GLY A 135 -5.10 3.59 0.23
C GLY A 135 -5.31 4.89 -0.53
N GLY A 136 -4.36 5.79 -0.37
CA GLY A 136 -4.39 7.11 -0.95
C GLY A 136 -4.48 7.16 -2.48
N SER A 137 -4.01 6.12 -3.19
CA SER A 137 -4.09 6.07 -4.65
C SER A 137 -5.54 5.90 -5.13
N ALA A 138 -6.34 5.07 -4.43
CA ALA A 138 -7.75 4.89 -4.73
C ALA A 138 -8.55 6.17 -4.41
N ILE A 139 -8.25 6.80 -3.28
CA ILE A 139 -8.87 8.09 -2.89
C ILE A 139 -8.59 9.15 -3.96
N ALA A 140 -7.33 9.31 -4.36
CA ALA A 140 -6.94 10.31 -5.37
C ALA A 140 -7.57 10.06 -6.75
N ALA A 141 -7.85 8.81 -7.11
CA ALA A 141 -8.49 8.46 -8.37
C ALA A 141 -10.01 8.66 -8.34
N ILE A 142 -10.66 8.36 -7.22
CA ILE A 142 -12.12 8.40 -7.08
C ILE A 142 -12.61 9.80 -6.70
N ALA A 143 -11.85 10.56 -5.92
CA ALA A 143 -12.24 11.89 -5.45
C ALA A 143 -12.71 12.84 -6.58
N PRO A 144 -11.97 13.03 -7.68
CA PRO A 144 -12.41 13.89 -8.78
C PRO A 144 -13.64 13.33 -9.51
N VAL A 145 -13.84 12.02 -9.49
CA VAL A 145 -14.95 11.34 -10.17
C VAL A 145 -16.27 11.56 -9.45
N ILE A 146 -16.25 11.57 -8.12
CA ILE A 146 -17.42 11.85 -7.27
C ILE A 146 -17.49 13.33 -6.88
N GLU A 147 -16.56 14.17 -7.39
CA GLU A 147 -16.45 15.59 -7.06
C GLU A 147 -16.40 15.83 -5.55
N ALA A 148 -15.55 15.05 -4.87
CA ALA A 148 -15.29 15.21 -3.46
C ALA A 148 -14.51 16.50 -3.19
N ASP A 149 -14.80 17.15 -2.07
CA ASP A 149 -14.06 18.34 -1.66
C ASP A 149 -12.73 17.99 -0.96
N ASP A 150 -11.91 19.00 -0.69
CA ASP A 150 -10.60 18.83 -0.07
C ASP A 150 -10.72 18.23 1.35
N MET A 151 -11.81 18.50 2.06
CA MET A 151 -12.05 17.96 3.40
C MET A 151 -12.42 16.47 3.35
N ASP A 152 -13.26 16.06 2.39
CA ASP A 152 -13.57 14.64 2.14
C ASP A 152 -12.29 13.84 1.85
N ILE A 153 -11.42 14.42 0.99
CA ILE A 153 -10.13 13.82 0.63
C ILE A 153 -9.22 13.72 1.85
N ALA A 154 -9.13 14.80 2.63
CA ALA A 154 -8.28 14.84 3.83
C ALA A 154 -8.74 13.82 4.88
N TYR A 155 -10.04 13.68 5.11
CA TYR A 155 -10.61 12.70 6.03
C TYR A 155 -10.35 11.26 5.56
N GLY A 156 -10.58 10.98 4.27
CA GLY A 156 -10.32 9.67 3.69
C GLY A 156 -8.84 9.27 3.81
N MET A 157 -7.94 10.18 3.44
CA MET A 157 -6.50 9.97 3.54
C MET A 157 -6.06 9.72 4.99
N SER A 158 -6.50 10.57 5.92
CA SER A 158 -6.08 10.48 7.33
C SER A 158 -6.57 9.19 7.98
N ALA A 159 -7.84 8.79 7.74
CA ALA A 159 -8.40 7.56 8.27
C ALA A 159 -7.62 6.33 7.80
N THR A 160 -7.31 6.28 6.50
CA THR A 160 -6.57 5.17 5.90
C THR A 160 -5.13 5.10 6.41
N PHE A 161 -4.41 6.23 6.42
CA PHE A 161 -3.00 6.26 6.84
C PHE A 161 -2.79 6.00 8.33
N LEU A 162 -3.71 6.47 9.19
CA LEU A 162 -3.62 6.21 10.62
C LEU A 162 -3.68 4.71 10.91
N PHE A 163 -4.65 4.03 10.30
CA PHE A 163 -4.79 2.59 10.44
C PHE A 163 -3.56 1.85 9.91
N ASP A 164 -3.09 2.21 8.72
CA ASP A 164 -1.90 1.60 8.13
C ASP A 164 -0.66 1.72 9.01
N THR A 165 -0.46 2.89 9.64
CA THR A 165 0.66 3.11 10.54
C THR A 165 0.62 2.17 11.75
N VAL A 166 -0.57 1.95 12.32
CA VAL A 166 -0.76 0.98 13.41
C VAL A 166 -0.50 -0.44 12.92
N MET A 167 -0.98 -0.79 11.71
CA MET A 167 -0.85 -2.13 11.16
C MET A 167 0.58 -2.53 10.84
N ILE A 168 1.46 -1.61 10.44
CA ILE A 168 2.89 -1.91 10.23
C ILE A 168 3.53 -2.54 11.48
N VAL A 169 3.09 -2.12 12.67
CA VAL A 169 3.63 -2.62 13.94
C VAL A 169 2.85 -3.83 14.45
N VAL A 170 1.52 -3.74 14.44
CA VAL A 170 0.65 -4.73 15.09
C VAL A 170 0.53 -6.02 14.26
N PHE A 171 0.45 -5.91 12.93
CA PHE A 171 0.20 -7.05 12.07
C PHE A 171 1.28 -8.15 12.12
N PRO A 172 2.59 -7.82 12.05
CA PRO A 172 3.63 -8.85 12.17
C PRO A 172 3.60 -9.57 13.52
N LEU A 173 3.24 -8.87 14.60
CA LEU A 173 3.08 -9.48 15.93
C LEU A 173 1.89 -10.45 15.95
N LEU A 174 0.74 -10.02 15.38
CA LEU A 174 -0.44 -10.87 15.27
C LEU A 174 -0.18 -12.10 14.38
N GLY A 175 0.52 -11.92 13.26
CA GLY A 175 0.86 -13.03 12.36
C GLY A 175 1.73 -14.08 13.04
N ARG A 176 2.72 -13.66 13.83
CA ARG A 176 3.55 -14.56 14.63
C ARG A 176 2.75 -15.26 15.73
N TRP A 177 1.88 -14.52 16.42
CA TRP A 177 1.01 -15.07 17.47
C TRP A 177 0.03 -16.10 16.93
N LEU A 178 -0.50 -15.88 15.71
CA LEU A 178 -1.38 -16.83 15.01
C LEU A 178 -0.62 -17.99 14.36
N GLY A 179 0.71 -18.00 14.39
CA GLY A 179 1.54 -19.04 13.78
C GLY A 179 1.42 -19.12 12.26
N LEU A 180 1.20 -17.99 11.58
CA LEU A 180 1.00 -17.94 10.14
C LEU A 180 2.31 -18.24 9.39
N SER A 181 2.21 -19.00 8.29
CA SER A 181 3.30 -19.17 7.33
C SER A 181 3.55 -17.85 6.57
N ASP A 182 4.71 -17.71 5.93
CA ASP A 182 5.05 -16.53 5.11
C ASP A 182 4.00 -16.26 4.02
N ALA A 183 3.49 -17.31 3.38
CA ALA A 183 2.46 -17.19 2.34
C ALA A 183 1.12 -16.75 2.92
N ALA A 184 0.65 -17.34 4.02
CA ALA A 184 -0.58 -16.97 4.69
C ALA A 184 -0.49 -15.53 5.21
N PHE A 185 0.60 -15.18 5.92
CA PHE A 185 0.80 -13.82 6.38
C PHE A 185 0.87 -12.81 5.23
N GLY A 186 1.58 -13.16 4.15
CA GLY A 186 1.69 -12.29 2.96
C GLY A 186 0.35 -12.06 2.26
N LEU A 187 -0.50 -13.09 2.17
CA LEU A 187 -1.86 -12.97 1.64
C LEU A 187 -2.71 -12.05 2.52
N TRP A 188 -2.69 -12.29 3.83
CA TRP A 188 -3.43 -11.49 4.82
C TRP A 188 -2.99 -10.04 4.82
N ALA A 189 -1.69 -9.76 4.92
CA ALA A 189 -1.16 -8.40 4.88
C ALA A 189 -1.48 -7.70 3.56
N GLY A 190 -1.32 -8.38 2.42
CA GLY A 190 -1.60 -7.84 1.09
C GLY A 190 -3.07 -7.51 0.85
N THR A 191 -3.98 -8.28 1.48
CA THR A 191 -5.44 -8.08 1.33
C THR A 191 -6.05 -7.21 2.43
N ALA A 192 -5.45 -7.09 3.61
CA ALA A 192 -6.03 -6.37 4.74
C ALA A 192 -5.40 -4.98 4.98
N VAL A 193 -4.10 -4.81 4.79
CA VAL A 193 -3.43 -3.50 4.93
C VAL A 193 -3.74 -2.63 3.70
N ASN A 194 -4.00 -1.34 3.91
CA ASN A 194 -4.63 -0.51 2.88
C ASN A 194 -3.65 -0.01 1.81
N ASP A 195 -2.61 0.75 2.16
CA ASP A 195 -1.68 1.33 1.18
C ASP A 195 -0.57 0.35 0.80
N THR A 196 -0.11 0.44 -0.46
CA THR A 196 0.95 -0.43 -1.00
C THR A 196 2.26 -0.31 -0.22
N SER A 197 2.61 0.90 0.19
CA SER A 197 3.83 1.14 0.96
C SER A 197 3.77 0.51 2.36
N SER A 198 2.60 0.57 2.98
CA SER A 198 2.35 -0.03 4.29
C SER A 198 2.32 -1.56 4.23
N VAL A 199 1.78 -2.12 3.13
CA VAL A 199 1.84 -3.57 2.87
C VAL A 199 3.28 -4.05 2.74
N VAL A 200 4.10 -3.34 1.97
CA VAL A 200 5.53 -3.65 1.82
C VAL A 200 6.21 -3.60 3.19
N ALA A 201 6.00 -2.52 3.97
CA ALA A 201 6.55 -2.39 5.30
C ALA A 201 6.12 -3.55 6.22
N THR A 202 4.83 -3.84 6.27
CA THR A 202 4.23 -4.90 7.10
C THR A 202 4.76 -6.29 6.71
N GLY A 203 4.81 -6.58 5.40
CA GLY A 203 5.28 -7.86 4.89
C GLY A 203 6.75 -8.12 5.23
N TYR A 204 7.62 -7.15 4.93
CA TYR A 204 9.05 -7.26 5.24
C TYR A 204 9.36 -7.18 6.74
N ALA A 205 8.45 -6.63 7.58
CA ALA A 205 8.56 -6.71 9.04
C ALA A 205 8.32 -8.12 9.57
N PHE A 206 7.60 -8.96 8.84
CA PHE A 206 7.40 -10.36 9.19
C PHE A 206 8.54 -11.24 8.68
N SER A 207 8.78 -11.24 7.36
CA SER A 207 9.91 -11.92 6.71
C SER A 207 10.11 -11.38 5.27
N GLU A 208 11.26 -11.68 4.65
CA GLU A 208 11.49 -11.33 3.25
C GLU A 208 10.51 -12.04 2.31
N ALA A 209 10.22 -13.32 2.55
CA ALA A 209 9.31 -14.11 1.74
C ALA A 209 7.86 -13.57 1.85
N ALA A 210 7.42 -13.23 3.06
CA ALA A 210 6.12 -12.62 3.28
C ALA A 210 6.02 -11.23 2.64
N GLY A 211 7.11 -10.44 2.63
CA GLY A 211 7.17 -9.14 1.98
C GLY A 211 7.01 -9.21 0.46
N ASP A 212 7.75 -10.12 -0.17
CA ASP A 212 7.64 -10.38 -1.61
C ASP A 212 6.22 -10.84 -1.97
N PHE A 213 5.67 -11.78 -1.19
CA PHE A 213 4.33 -12.33 -1.39
C PHE A 213 3.23 -11.27 -1.19
N ALA A 214 3.26 -10.53 -0.08
CA ALA A 214 2.30 -9.47 0.20
C ALA A 214 2.30 -8.38 -0.90
N THR A 215 3.49 -8.09 -1.45
CA THR A 215 3.63 -7.14 -2.57
C THR A 215 2.89 -7.64 -3.80
N MET A 216 3.05 -8.91 -4.20
CA MET A 216 2.33 -9.51 -5.34
C MET A 216 0.81 -9.46 -5.14
N VAL A 217 0.34 -9.86 -3.95
CA VAL A 217 -1.09 -9.81 -3.57
C VAL A 217 -1.63 -8.39 -3.71
N LYS A 218 -0.90 -7.41 -3.19
CA LYS A 218 -1.31 -6.00 -3.24
C LYS A 218 -1.37 -5.44 -4.65
N LEU A 219 -0.47 -5.85 -5.54
CA LEU A 219 -0.52 -5.42 -6.94
C LEU A 219 -1.82 -5.89 -7.62
N THR A 220 -2.24 -7.13 -7.38
CA THR A 220 -3.52 -7.66 -7.87
C THR A 220 -4.70 -6.83 -7.36
N ARG A 221 -4.72 -6.52 -6.06
CA ARG A 221 -5.77 -5.70 -5.43
C ARG A 221 -5.82 -4.29 -6.02
N THR A 222 -4.68 -3.69 -6.33
CA THR A 222 -4.60 -2.34 -6.90
C THR A 222 -5.28 -2.24 -8.28
N LEU A 223 -5.37 -3.32 -9.04
CA LEU A 223 -6.11 -3.32 -10.32
C LEU A 223 -7.61 -3.05 -10.16
N ALA A 224 -8.17 -3.33 -8.98
CA ALA A 224 -9.58 -3.04 -8.68
C ALA A 224 -9.93 -1.54 -8.73
N ILE A 225 -8.92 -0.66 -8.76
CA ILE A 225 -9.15 0.79 -8.91
C ILE A 225 -9.88 1.12 -10.22
N ILE A 226 -9.63 0.35 -11.29
CA ILE A 226 -10.23 0.60 -12.61
C ILE A 226 -11.73 0.38 -12.59
N PRO A 227 -12.24 -0.82 -12.24
CA PRO A 227 -13.68 -1.03 -12.16
C PRO A 227 -14.34 -0.16 -11.08
N ALA A 228 -13.67 0.09 -9.95
CA ALA A 228 -14.22 0.95 -8.90
C ALA A 228 -14.45 2.38 -9.39
N VAL A 229 -13.51 2.99 -10.10
CA VAL A 229 -13.66 4.33 -10.67
C VAL A 229 -14.83 4.39 -11.66
N LEU A 230 -15.02 3.37 -12.50
CA LEU A 230 -16.13 3.31 -13.44
C LEU A 230 -17.49 3.19 -12.71
N VAL A 231 -17.56 2.36 -11.67
CA VAL A 231 -18.76 2.22 -10.83
C VAL A 231 -19.09 3.54 -10.13
N PHE A 232 -18.11 4.21 -9.52
CA PHE A 232 -18.33 5.50 -8.87
C PHE A 232 -18.71 6.61 -9.85
N ALA A 233 -18.18 6.60 -11.07
CA ALA A 233 -18.60 7.51 -12.14
C ALA A 233 -20.09 7.30 -12.48
N ALA A 234 -20.52 6.04 -12.63
CA ALA A 234 -21.92 5.71 -12.89
C ALA A 234 -22.85 6.13 -11.74
N ILE A 235 -22.43 5.87 -10.49
CA ILE A 235 -23.19 6.29 -9.29
C ILE A 235 -23.34 7.82 -9.26
N ASN A 236 -22.24 8.57 -9.44
CA ASN A 236 -22.29 10.04 -9.42
C ASN A 236 -23.20 10.61 -10.52
N LEU A 237 -23.11 10.05 -11.74
CA LEU A 237 -24.00 10.44 -12.83
C LEU A 237 -25.47 10.16 -12.52
N HIS A 238 -25.77 9.01 -11.89
CA HIS A 238 -27.13 8.64 -11.50
C HIS A 238 -27.69 9.60 -10.43
N LEU A 239 -26.89 9.93 -9.42
CA LEU A 239 -27.29 10.87 -8.37
C LEU A 239 -27.54 12.28 -8.95
N LYS A 240 -26.67 12.77 -9.83
CA LYS A 240 -26.84 14.08 -10.49
C LYS A 240 -28.07 14.15 -11.39
N LYS A 241 -28.38 13.09 -12.13
CA LYS A 241 -29.61 13.03 -12.94
C LYS A 241 -30.88 13.13 -12.08
N LYS A 242 -30.80 12.70 -10.83
CA LYS A 242 -31.90 12.80 -9.87
C LYS A 242 -32.05 14.21 -9.29
N GLU A 243 -30.96 14.97 -9.22
CA GLU A 243 -30.92 16.33 -8.65
C GLU A 243 -31.13 17.44 -9.70
N SER A 244 -30.77 17.21 -10.98
CA SER A 244 -30.91 18.22 -12.03
C SER A 244 -30.93 17.59 -13.44
N ALA A 245 -31.76 18.21 -14.33
CA ALA A 245 -31.88 17.78 -15.73
C ALA A 245 -30.65 18.01 -16.62
N GLN A 246 -29.59 18.61 -16.11
CA GLN A 246 -28.34 18.92 -16.84
C GLN A 246 -27.12 18.38 -16.10
N ALA A 247 -26.79 17.12 -16.32
CA ALA A 247 -25.53 16.54 -15.86
C ALA A 247 -24.50 16.50 -17.00
N ASN A 248 -23.51 17.37 -16.95
CA ASN A 248 -22.33 17.23 -17.80
C ASN A 248 -21.50 16.05 -17.26
N GLY A 249 -21.33 15.01 -18.08
CA GLY A 249 -20.55 13.81 -17.68
C GLY A 249 -19.08 14.13 -17.39
N VAL A 250 -18.60 13.65 -16.26
CA VAL A 250 -17.17 13.72 -15.92
C VAL A 250 -16.40 12.81 -16.89
N LYS A 251 -15.46 13.38 -17.65
CA LYS A 251 -14.57 12.62 -18.54
C LYS A 251 -13.53 11.87 -17.71
N VAL A 252 -13.73 10.58 -17.51
CA VAL A 252 -12.77 9.71 -16.81
C VAL A 252 -11.69 9.26 -17.79
N SER A 253 -10.44 9.67 -17.56
CA SER A 253 -9.28 9.20 -18.34
C SER A 253 -8.70 7.94 -17.69
N ILE A 254 -9.05 6.76 -18.21
CA ILE A 254 -8.52 5.47 -17.75
C ILE A 254 -6.98 5.46 -17.82
N ARG A 255 -6.40 6.11 -18.83
CA ARG A 255 -4.94 6.18 -19.02
C ARG A 255 -4.20 6.85 -17.86
N SER A 256 -4.81 7.85 -17.18
CA SER A 256 -4.20 8.56 -16.06
C SER A 256 -4.33 7.79 -14.73
N ILE A 257 -5.36 6.94 -14.62
CA ILE A 257 -5.67 6.16 -13.42
C ILE A 257 -4.93 4.84 -13.42
N PHE A 258 -4.64 4.30 -14.61
CA PHE A 258 -4.04 2.98 -14.76
C PHE A 258 -2.65 2.91 -14.11
N PRO A 259 -2.42 1.92 -13.22
CA PRO A 259 -1.15 1.77 -12.51
C PRO A 259 -0.09 1.08 -13.38
N TRP A 260 0.50 1.80 -14.34
CA TRP A 260 1.44 1.31 -15.35
C TRP A 260 2.62 0.52 -14.78
N PHE A 261 3.04 0.81 -13.55
CA PHE A 261 4.13 0.07 -12.91
C PHE A 261 3.81 -1.40 -12.67
N ILE A 262 2.53 -1.78 -12.58
CA ILE A 262 2.10 -3.19 -12.47
C ILE A 262 2.36 -3.93 -13.79
N LEU A 263 2.07 -3.30 -14.94
CA LEU A 263 2.41 -3.91 -16.23
C LEU A 263 3.92 -4.08 -16.39
N ALA A 264 4.71 -3.10 -15.96
CA ALA A 264 6.15 -3.20 -15.98
C ALA A 264 6.67 -4.32 -15.05
N PHE A 265 6.08 -4.51 -13.87
CA PHE A 265 6.36 -5.62 -12.96
C PHE A 265 6.05 -6.98 -13.63
N LEU A 266 4.87 -7.13 -14.24
CA LEU A 266 4.47 -8.36 -14.93
C LEU A 266 5.39 -8.64 -16.14
N ALA A 267 5.77 -7.60 -16.90
CA ALA A 267 6.71 -7.74 -18.00
C ALA A 267 8.08 -8.23 -17.52
N MET A 268 8.61 -7.69 -16.42
CA MET A 268 9.87 -8.17 -15.83
C MET A 268 9.78 -9.62 -15.37
N SER A 269 8.68 -10.01 -14.73
CA SER A 269 8.43 -11.40 -14.32
C SER A 269 8.32 -12.36 -15.53
N LEU A 270 7.68 -11.91 -16.61
CA LEU A 270 7.57 -12.67 -17.84
C LEU A 270 8.94 -12.84 -18.51
N LEU A 271 9.74 -11.77 -18.64
CA LEU A 271 11.09 -11.84 -19.23
C LEU A 271 11.98 -12.83 -18.51
N THR A 272 11.94 -12.85 -17.17
CA THR A 272 12.68 -13.83 -16.36
C THR A 272 12.17 -15.25 -16.58
N SER A 273 10.84 -15.43 -16.60
CA SER A 273 10.21 -16.73 -16.77
C SER A 273 10.46 -17.36 -18.16
N LEU A 274 10.68 -16.52 -19.16
CA LEU A 274 11.07 -16.94 -20.52
C LEU A 274 12.59 -17.20 -20.65
N GLY A 275 13.37 -17.03 -19.57
CA GLY A 275 14.82 -17.22 -19.60
C GLY A 275 15.60 -16.12 -20.35
N LEU A 276 14.95 -14.99 -20.66
CA LEU A 276 15.58 -13.88 -21.41
C LEU A 276 16.54 -13.04 -20.54
N LEU A 277 16.46 -13.15 -19.21
CA LEU A 277 17.35 -12.45 -18.29
C LEU A 277 18.37 -13.43 -17.70
N PRO A 278 19.70 -13.16 -17.86
CA PRO A 278 20.74 -13.98 -17.23
C PRO A 278 20.62 -13.99 -15.69
N ALA A 279 20.91 -15.12 -15.05
CA ALA A 279 20.78 -15.28 -13.60
C ALA A 279 21.55 -14.21 -12.79
N VAL A 280 22.74 -13.82 -13.26
CA VAL A 280 23.56 -12.76 -12.65
C VAL A 280 22.83 -11.41 -12.65
N LEU A 281 22.15 -11.08 -13.77
CA LEU A 281 21.37 -9.84 -13.87
C LEU A 281 20.15 -9.89 -12.94
N VAL A 282 19.43 -11.00 -12.89
CA VAL A 282 18.29 -11.21 -11.98
C VAL A 282 18.69 -11.03 -10.53
N SER A 283 19.81 -11.63 -10.10
CA SER A 283 20.36 -11.47 -8.75
C SER A 283 20.70 -10.01 -8.43
N GLY A 284 21.38 -9.32 -9.36
CA GLY A 284 21.68 -7.89 -9.23
C GLY A 284 20.44 -7.01 -9.12
N LEU A 285 19.43 -7.25 -9.98
CA LEU A 285 18.17 -6.51 -9.96
C LEU A 285 17.40 -6.74 -8.65
N LYS A 286 17.39 -7.98 -8.12
CA LYS A 286 16.79 -8.31 -6.82
C LYS A 286 17.45 -7.53 -5.68
N THR A 287 18.79 -7.50 -5.64
CA THR A 287 19.57 -6.79 -4.63
C THR A 287 19.29 -5.29 -4.68
N ILE A 288 19.30 -4.68 -5.88
CA ILE A 288 18.98 -3.26 -6.09
C ILE A 288 17.53 -2.98 -5.65
N SER A 289 16.58 -3.83 -6.05
CA SER A 289 15.17 -3.71 -5.65
C SER A 289 15.02 -3.64 -4.14
N LYS A 290 15.60 -4.61 -3.41
CA LYS A 290 15.53 -4.66 -1.94
C LYS A 290 16.15 -3.41 -1.29
N PHE A 291 17.31 -2.97 -1.74
CA PHE A 291 17.94 -1.75 -1.23
C PHE A 291 17.07 -0.50 -1.48
N LEU A 292 16.50 -0.36 -2.68
CA LEU A 292 15.60 0.75 -3.00
C LEU A 292 14.30 0.69 -2.19
N MET A 293 13.80 -0.51 -1.83
CA MET A 293 12.67 -0.65 -0.91
C MET A 293 13.02 -0.13 0.49
N VAL A 294 14.19 -0.49 1.02
CA VAL A 294 14.67 0.04 2.31
C VAL A 294 14.74 1.57 2.28
N ALA A 295 15.28 2.16 1.22
CA ALA A 295 15.32 3.61 1.05
C ALA A 295 13.91 4.24 0.92
N ALA A 296 13.00 3.58 0.23
CA ALA A 296 11.62 4.03 0.12
C ALA A 296 10.89 3.97 1.47
N LEU A 297 11.13 2.94 2.28
CA LEU A 297 10.57 2.81 3.63
C LEU A 297 11.14 3.86 4.59
N ALA A 298 12.43 4.18 4.51
CA ALA A 298 13.01 5.32 5.20
C ALA A 298 12.28 6.63 4.85
N ALA A 299 12.04 6.86 3.55
CA ALA A 299 11.32 8.05 3.08
C ALA A 299 9.84 8.06 3.52
N ILE A 300 9.20 6.90 3.63
CA ILE A 300 7.83 6.77 4.17
C ILE A 300 7.84 7.17 5.65
N GLY A 301 8.77 6.65 6.44
CA GLY A 301 8.95 7.05 7.83
C GLY A 301 9.13 8.56 7.99
N LEU A 302 10.01 9.16 7.17
CA LEU A 302 10.24 10.61 7.15
C LEU A 302 8.99 11.44 6.77
N ASN A 303 8.02 10.86 6.06
CA ASN A 303 6.75 11.52 5.71
C ASN A 303 5.64 11.26 6.73
N THR A 304 5.82 10.35 7.67
CA THR A 304 4.77 9.96 8.63
C THR A 304 4.69 10.97 9.78
N ASN A 305 3.67 11.82 9.76
CA ASN A 305 3.44 12.84 10.79
C ASN A 305 2.23 12.46 11.66
N PHE A 306 2.47 11.91 12.85
CA PHE A 306 1.44 11.51 13.80
C PHE A 306 0.55 12.66 14.28
N ARG A 307 1.09 13.88 14.42
CA ARG A 307 0.32 15.04 14.90
C ARG A 307 -0.75 15.47 13.90
N SER A 308 -0.50 15.34 12.60
CA SER A 308 -1.48 15.67 11.57
C SER A 308 -2.60 14.64 11.48
N LEU A 309 -2.31 13.37 11.75
CA LEU A 309 -3.29 12.29 11.73
C LEU A 309 -4.36 12.44 12.83
N CYS A 310 -3.98 12.93 14.02
CA CYS A 310 -4.91 13.10 15.15
C CYS A 310 -5.85 14.31 15.01
N ARG A 311 -5.66 15.20 14.03
CA ARG A 311 -6.50 16.39 13.82
C ARG A 311 -7.73 16.16 12.96
N SER A 312 -7.84 14.99 12.34
CA SER A 312 -9.02 14.61 11.54
C SER A 312 -10.21 14.30 12.45
N GLY A 313 -11.43 14.62 12.00
CA GLY A 313 -12.64 14.46 12.81
C GLY A 313 -12.85 13.02 13.33
N ALA A 314 -13.37 12.87 14.54
CA ALA A 314 -13.53 11.57 15.20
C ALA A 314 -14.38 10.57 14.41
N LYS A 315 -15.46 11.02 13.76
CA LYS A 315 -16.36 10.13 13.00
C LYS A 315 -15.70 9.49 11.78
N PRO A 316 -14.97 10.22 10.88
CA PRO A 316 -14.22 9.60 9.78
C PRO A 316 -13.15 8.62 10.28
N MET A 317 -12.44 8.95 11.38
CA MET A 317 -11.44 8.08 11.98
C MET A 317 -12.07 6.78 12.49
N LEU A 318 -13.18 6.88 13.22
CA LEU A 318 -13.92 5.73 13.73
C LEU A 318 -14.43 4.86 12.59
N HIS A 319 -14.96 5.47 11.52
CA HIS A 319 -15.39 4.74 10.33
C HIS A 319 -14.25 3.96 9.69
N GLY A 320 -13.11 4.61 9.44
CA GLY A 320 -11.92 3.97 8.88
C GLY A 320 -11.41 2.83 9.76
N PHE A 321 -11.39 3.02 11.08
CA PHE A 321 -10.97 2.00 12.04
C PHE A 321 -11.90 0.78 12.02
N ILE A 322 -13.24 0.99 12.05
CA ILE A 322 -14.21 -0.11 12.04
C ILE A 322 -14.09 -0.90 10.72
N ILE A 323 -14.08 -0.23 9.58
CA ILE A 323 -14.01 -0.91 8.27
C ILE A 323 -12.69 -1.63 8.10
N SER A 324 -11.58 -1.01 8.45
CA SER A 324 -10.27 -1.67 8.35
C SER A 324 -10.19 -2.89 9.27
N THR A 325 -10.74 -2.81 10.49
CA THR A 325 -10.81 -3.96 11.39
C THR A 325 -11.69 -5.09 10.82
N LEU A 326 -12.85 -4.76 10.23
CA LEU A 326 -13.69 -5.74 9.57
C LEU A 326 -12.99 -6.40 8.39
N VAL A 327 -12.25 -5.63 7.59
CA VAL A 327 -11.46 -6.17 6.46
C VAL A 327 -10.38 -7.14 6.96
N VAL A 328 -9.69 -6.79 8.05
CA VAL A 328 -8.70 -7.66 8.71
C VAL A 328 -9.32 -9.00 9.10
N LEU A 329 -10.48 -8.97 9.77
CA LEU A 329 -11.17 -10.18 10.23
C LEU A 329 -11.74 -11.00 9.06
N VAL A 330 -12.33 -10.34 8.07
CA VAL A 330 -12.87 -11.01 6.87
C VAL A 330 -11.75 -11.64 6.06
N ALA A 331 -10.63 -10.94 5.85
CA ALA A 331 -9.50 -11.48 5.10
C ALA A 331 -8.97 -12.78 5.72
N ILE A 332 -8.63 -12.76 7.00
CA ILE A 332 -8.12 -13.95 7.68
C ILE A 332 -9.18 -15.06 7.74
N GLY A 333 -10.46 -14.72 7.98
CA GLY A 333 -11.55 -15.68 7.98
C GLY A 333 -11.72 -16.40 6.65
N VAL A 334 -11.64 -15.67 5.53
CA VAL A 334 -11.69 -16.26 4.19
C VAL A 334 -10.46 -17.13 3.93
N GLU A 335 -9.28 -16.73 4.39
CA GLU A 335 -8.05 -17.54 4.24
C GLU A 335 -8.14 -18.87 4.99
N TYR A 336 -8.72 -18.90 6.18
CA TYR A 336 -9.02 -20.13 6.90
C TYR A 336 -10.04 -20.99 6.13
N MET A 337 -11.08 -20.38 5.55
CA MET A 337 -12.11 -21.12 4.79
C MET A 337 -11.56 -21.76 3.51
N ILE A 338 -10.60 -21.12 2.84
CA ILE A 338 -9.97 -21.65 1.62
C ILE A 338 -8.74 -22.53 1.91
N GLY A 339 -8.42 -22.74 3.21
CA GLY A 339 -7.36 -23.67 3.64
C GLY A 339 -5.93 -23.15 3.46
N ILE A 340 -5.73 -21.83 3.32
CA ILE A 340 -4.40 -21.23 3.20
C ILE A 340 -3.83 -20.89 4.59
N ALA A 341 -4.63 -20.30 5.47
CA ALA A 341 -4.20 -20.06 6.83
C ALA A 341 -4.45 -21.33 7.69
N PRO A 342 -3.60 -21.64 8.71
CA PRO A 342 -2.35 -20.93 9.02
C PRO A 342 -1.13 -21.45 8.26
N TYR A 343 -1.14 -22.67 7.71
CA TYR A 343 0.04 -23.39 7.24
C TYR A 343 0.09 -23.61 5.71
N GLY A 344 -0.79 -22.99 4.95
CA GLY A 344 -0.86 -23.19 3.50
C GLY A 344 0.47 -22.87 2.80
N THR A 345 0.94 -23.82 2.00
CA THR A 345 2.00 -23.61 1.01
C THR A 345 1.34 -23.36 -0.35
N LEU A 346 1.62 -22.24 -0.97
CA LEU A 346 1.14 -21.88 -2.32
C LEU A 346 2.21 -22.14 -3.35
#